data_d1421a5afcec67d3788191d75f704381
#
_entry.id   d1421a5afcec67d3788191d75f704381
#
_cell.length_a   1.000
_cell.length_b   1.000
_cell.length_c   1.000
_cell.angle_alpha   90.00
_cell.angle_beta   90.00
_cell.angle_gamma   90.00
#
_symmetry.space_group_name_H-M   'P 1'
#
loop_
_entity.id
_entity.type
_entity.pdbx_description
1 polymer ?
#
loop_
_entity_poly.entity_id
_entity_poly.type
_entity_poly.pdbx_seq_one_letter_code
_entity_poly.pdbx_strand_id
1 'polypeptide(L)'
;MERGMTDRRHFLKASLLGASASALAWAGRLAAKQVESAPAFAGSRVVSTWDFGVAANKAAWTVLSNGGHALDAVETGVQVPESDLKNHSVGKAGYPDRDGHVSLDASIMDADGNCGAVAALEHIEHPICIARLVMDRTPHVLLVGEGALQFALAQGFKRQELLTPESDKAWHEWLKTARYQPTANSEVRDYGHGSAIGMPGGAGNHDTIGMLAIDAQGRLAGACTTSGMAWKMRGRVGDSPIIGAGLYVDGEVGAATSTGVGEEVIRNAGSFLVVELMRQGRSPQEACKEAVLRIIRRRPAQTKELQVGFLAMNKRGEVGAWAIQHGFSYAVCDEKKQDVLIPSQSVYTTSFS
;
A
#
# COMPACT_ATOMS: atom_id res chain seq x y z
N MET A 1 47.69 67.24 -2.40
CA MET A 1 47.44 65.96 -3.12
C MET A 1 46.23 65.26 -2.49
N GLU A 2 45.04 65.70 -2.90
CA GLU A 2 43.78 65.11 -2.49
C GLU A 2 43.37 64.09 -3.54
N ARG A 3 43.22 62.82 -3.15
CA ARG A 3 42.63 61.82 -4.02
C ARG A 3 41.16 61.57 -3.56
N GLY A 4 40.28 61.88 -4.51
CA GLY A 4 38.84 61.83 -4.34
C GLY A 4 38.32 60.48 -3.88
N MET A 5 37.45 60.53 -2.89
CA MET A 5 36.53 59.45 -2.51
C MET A 5 35.38 59.45 -3.52
N THR A 6 35.44 58.58 -4.48
CA THR A 6 34.35 58.34 -5.42
C THR A 6 33.20 57.61 -4.70
N ASP A 7 32.08 58.20 -4.82
CA ASP A 7 30.80 58.03 -4.16
C ASP A 7 30.20 56.65 -4.31
N ARG A 8 30.32 55.82 -3.27
CA ARG A 8 29.66 54.52 -3.13
C ARG A 8 28.12 54.61 -3.13
N ARG A 9 27.56 55.77 -2.95
CA ARG A 9 26.10 55.98 -2.91
C ARG A 9 25.46 56.02 -4.30
N HIS A 10 26.18 56.43 -5.34
CA HIS A 10 25.67 56.39 -6.72
C HIS A 10 25.65 54.96 -7.30
N PHE A 11 26.60 54.10 -6.91
CA PHE A 11 26.61 52.69 -7.37
C PHE A 11 25.48 51.87 -6.77
N LEU A 12 25.11 52.11 -5.50
CA LEU A 12 23.98 51.42 -4.83
C LEU A 12 22.62 51.87 -5.35
N LYS A 13 22.46 53.12 -5.83
CA LYS A 13 21.17 53.55 -6.42
C LYS A 13 20.95 53.02 -7.83
N ALA A 14 21.98 52.80 -8.61
CA ALA A 14 21.88 52.20 -9.94
C ALA A 14 21.62 50.70 -9.87
N SER A 15 22.12 49.99 -8.84
CA SER A 15 21.89 48.57 -8.63
C SER A 15 20.47 48.24 -8.13
N LEU A 16 19.83 49.15 -7.41
CA LEU A 16 18.45 48.98 -6.90
C LEU A 16 17.40 49.18 -8.00
N LEU A 17 17.66 50.01 -9.01
CA LEU A 17 16.74 50.20 -10.14
C LEU A 17 16.81 49.08 -11.19
N GLY A 18 17.98 48.41 -11.31
CA GLY A 18 18.16 47.26 -12.19
C GLY A 18 17.56 45.94 -11.64
N ALA A 19 17.53 45.81 -10.30
CA ALA A 19 16.99 44.59 -9.65
C ALA A 19 15.46 44.56 -9.63
N SER A 20 14.78 45.71 -9.59
CA SER A 20 13.33 45.79 -9.59
C SER A 20 12.69 45.49 -10.96
N ALA A 21 13.37 45.84 -12.06
CA ALA A 21 12.86 45.51 -13.41
C ALA A 21 13.02 44.02 -13.78
N SER A 22 14.07 43.37 -13.28
CA SER A 22 14.29 41.92 -13.50
C SER A 22 13.40 41.06 -12.64
N ALA A 23 13.03 41.50 -11.44
CA ALA A 23 12.11 40.77 -10.56
C ALA A 23 10.66 40.79 -11.08
N LEU A 24 10.21 41.90 -11.70
CA LEU A 24 8.88 41.99 -12.32
C LEU A 24 8.79 41.18 -13.63
N ALA A 25 9.87 41.04 -14.39
CA ALA A 25 9.92 40.22 -15.61
C ALA A 25 9.95 38.71 -15.28
N TRP A 26 10.44 38.32 -14.10
CA TRP A 26 10.44 36.93 -13.63
C TRP A 26 9.14 36.55 -12.98
N ALA A 27 8.48 37.43 -12.26
CA ALA A 27 7.14 37.20 -11.68
C ALA A 27 6.05 37.02 -12.77
N GLY A 28 6.20 37.66 -13.93
CA GLY A 28 5.27 37.48 -15.07
C GLY A 28 5.43 36.16 -15.83
N ARG A 29 6.48 35.37 -15.61
CA ARG A 29 6.68 34.03 -16.23
C ARG A 29 6.31 32.86 -15.34
N LEU A 30 5.97 33.12 -14.10
CA LEU A 30 5.33 32.17 -13.18
C LEU A 30 3.79 32.29 -13.20
N ALA A 31 3.20 32.81 -14.27
CA ALA A 31 1.82 32.49 -14.60
C ALA A 31 1.81 30.97 -14.84
N ALA A 32 1.58 30.24 -13.75
CA ALA A 32 1.32 28.80 -13.79
C ALA A 32 0.30 28.60 -14.92
N LYS A 33 0.68 27.82 -15.93
CA LYS A 33 -0.32 27.20 -16.79
C LYS A 33 -1.36 26.66 -15.84
N GLN A 34 -2.53 27.28 -15.77
CA GLN A 34 -3.70 26.62 -15.21
C GLN A 34 -3.85 25.37 -16.05
N VAL A 35 -3.37 24.25 -15.52
CA VAL A 35 -3.73 22.93 -16.01
C VAL A 35 -5.25 22.95 -15.83
N GLU A 36 -6.00 23.09 -16.91
CA GLU A 36 -7.43 22.85 -16.88
C GLU A 36 -7.61 21.52 -16.15
N SER A 37 -8.17 21.58 -14.96
CA SER A 37 -8.42 20.39 -14.18
C SER A 37 -9.40 19.55 -14.99
N ALA A 38 -8.93 18.44 -15.53
CA ALA A 38 -9.81 17.47 -16.16
C ALA A 38 -10.98 17.20 -15.21
N PRO A 39 -12.21 17.00 -15.75
CA PRO A 39 -13.38 16.82 -14.90
C PRO A 39 -13.14 15.72 -13.88
N ALA A 40 -13.57 15.97 -12.65
CA ALA A 40 -13.53 14.98 -11.58
C ALA A 40 -14.26 13.70 -12.04
N PHE A 41 -13.82 12.56 -11.55
CA PHE A 41 -14.50 11.30 -11.80
C PHE A 41 -15.94 11.39 -11.31
N ALA A 42 -16.90 11.20 -12.23
CA ALA A 42 -18.32 11.17 -11.90
C ALA A 42 -18.72 9.71 -11.68
N GLY A 43 -18.93 9.31 -10.44
CA GLY A 43 -19.30 7.95 -10.05
C GLY A 43 -18.49 7.43 -8.89
N SER A 44 -18.70 6.17 -8.56
CA SER A 44 -17.95 5.47 -7.53
C SER A 44 -17.15 4.33 -8.16
N ARG A 45 -15.99 4.00 -7.56
CA ARG A 45 -15.17 2.87 -7.98
C ARG A 45 -14.41 2.29 -6.81
N VAL A 46 -14.26 0.98 -6.79
CA VAL A 46 -13.38 0.26 -5.88
C VAL A 46 -12.50 -0.71 -6.66
N VAL A 47 -11.25 -0.81 -6.27
CA VAL A 47 -10.27 -1.73 -6.84
C VAL A 47 -9.48 -2.38 -5.71
N SER A 48 -9.11 -3.65 -5.88
CA SER A 48 -8.31 -4.37 -4.88
C SER A 48 -7.40 -5.41 -5.52
N THR A 49 -6.35 -5.77 -4.81
CA THR A 49 -5.36 -6.74 -5.25
C THR A 49 -5.94 -8.16 -5.23
N TRP A 50 -5.48 -9.01 -6.16
CA TRP A 50 -5.73 -10.44 -6.29
C TRP A 50 -7.20 -10.83 -6.60
N ASP A 51 -7.45 -12.11 -6.78
CA ASP A 51 -8.76 -12.69 -7.14
C ASP A 51 -9.78 -12.64 -5.99
N PHE A 52 -9.33 -12.85 -4.73
CA PHE A 52 -10.20 -12.69 -3.57
C PHE A 52 -10.67 -11.23 -3.38
N GLY A 53 -10.02 -10.28 -4.03
CA GLY A 53 -10.48 -8.90 -4.17
C GLY A 53 -11.84 -8.76 -4.84
N VAL A 54 -12.29 -9.70 -5.65
CA VAL A 54 -13.63 -9.68 -6.24
C VAL A 54 -14.71 -9.70 -5.16
N ALA A 55 -14.62 -10.63 -4.20
CA ALA A 55 -15.57 -10.71 -3.09
C ALA A 55 -15.47 -9.46 -2.16
N ALA A 56 -14.26 -8.99 -1.92
CA ALA A 56 -14.01 -7.79 -1.13
C ALA A 56 -14.60 -6.54 -1.80
N ASN A 57 -14.42 -6.37 -3.11
CA ASN A 57 -15.00 -5.26 -3.87
C ASN A 57 -16.53 -5.28 -3.85
N LYS A 58 -17.14 -6.46 -3.90
CA LYS A 58 -18.60 -6.60 -3.81
C LYS A 58 -19.13 -6.07 -2.47
N ALA A 59 -18.47 -6.38 -1.37
CA ALA A 59 -18.84 -5.84 -0.06
C ALA A 59 -18.64 -4.31 0.00
N ALA A 60 -17.50 -3.80 -0.46
CA ALA A 60 -17.25 -2.36 -0.55
C ALA A 60 -18.27 -1.64 -1.45
N TRP A 61 -18.68 -2.28 -2.56
CA TRP A 61 -19.66 -1.72 -3.49
C TRP A 61 -21.05 -1.56 -2.85
N THR A 62 -21.43 -2.40 -1.90
CA THR A 62 -22.72 -2.20 -1.18
C THR A 62 -22.75 -0.88 -0.43
N VAL A 63 -21.61 -0.42 0.08
CA VAL A 63 -21.49 0.89 0.74
C VAL A 63 -21.53 2.01 -0.30
N LEU A 64 -20.71 1.92 -1.34
CA LEU A 64 -20.59 2.98 -2.36
C LEU A 64 -21.87 3.18 -3.15
N SER A 65 -22.55 2.11 -3.56
CA SER A 65 -23.80 2.17 -4.35
C SER A 65 -24.97 2.78 -3.56
N ASN A 66 -24.90 2.74 -2.24
CA ASN A 66 -25.85 3.43 -1.34
C ASN A 66 -25.42 4.87 -0.97
N GLY A 67 -24.41 5.41 -1.65
CA GLY A 67 -23.92 6.78 -1.40
C GLY A 67 -23.03 6.91 -0.16
N GLY A 68 -22.54 5.80 0.37
CA GLY A 68 -21.64 5.75 1.53
C GLY A 68 -20.25 6.29 1.24
N HIS A 69 -19.46 6.49 2.29
CA HIS A 69 -18.12 7.05 2.21
C HIS A 69 -17.08 6.02 1.73
N ALA A 70 -16.12 6.47 0.91
CA ALA A 70 -15.03 5.60 0.43
C ALA A 70 -14.27 4.91 1.56
N LEU A 71 -14.05 5.59 2.68
CA LEU A 71 -13.35 5.08 3.85
C LEU A 71 -14.11 3.90 4.49
N ASP A 72 -15.43 3.98 4.62
CA ASP A 72 -16.26 2.91 5.16
C ASP A 72 -16.36 1.74 4.17
N ALA A 73 -16.31 2.04 2.87
CA ALA A 73 -16.29 1.01 1.83
C ALA A 73 -15.02 0.17 1.87
N VAL A 74 -13.84 0.80 1.97
CA VAL A 74 -12.57 0.03 2.02
C VAL A 74 -12.46 -0.77 3.31
N GLU A 75 -12.91 -0.23 4.46
CA GLU A 75 -12.95 -0.96 5.73
C GLU A 75 -13.86 -2.18 5.61
N THR A 76 -15.10 -2.02 5.11
CA THR A 76 -16.07 -3.11 4.95
C THR A 76 -15.54 -4.18 3.96
N GLY A 77 -14.92 -3.74 2.87
CA GLY A 77 -14.46 -4.63 1.82
C GLY A 77 -13.35 -5.57 2.29
N VAL A 78 -12.32 -5.05 2.96
CA VAL A 78 -11.17 -5.87 3.36
C VAL A 78 -11.46 -6.82 4.52
N GLN A 79 -12.54 -6.62 5.28
CA GLN A 79 -13.00 -7.58 6.30
C GLN A 79 -13.41 -8.92 5.69
N VAL A 80 -13.82 -8.96 4.41
CA VAL A 80 -14.21 -10.21 3.74
C VAL A 80 -13.05 -11.21 3.70
N PRO A 81 -11.87 -10.90 3.14
CA PRO A 81 -10.74 -11.82 3.19
C PRO A 81 -10.14 -12.00 4.59
N GLU A 82 -10.29 -11.03 5.52
CA GLU A 82 -9.88 -11.21 6.92
C GLU A 82 -10.62 -12.34 7.61
N SER A 83 -11.89 -12.59 7.24
CA SER A 83 -12.72 -13.68 7.79
C SER A 83 -12.70 -14.95 6.96
N ASP A 84 -12.11 -14.96 5.77
CA ASP A 84 -12.11 -16.12 4.87
C ASP A 84 -11.14 -17.20 5.37
N LEU A 85 -11.69 -18.31 5.88
CA LEU A 85 -10.90 -19.45 6.38
C LEU A 85 -10.08 -20.18 5.31
N LYS A 86 -10.31 -19.89 4.03
CA LYS A 86 -9.53 -20.44 2.91
C LYS A 86 -8.38 -19.54 2.49
N ASN A 87 -8.35 -18.31 2.99
CA ASN A 87 -7.28 -17.37 2.71
C ASN A 87 -6.18 -17.46 3.77
N HIS A 88 -5.02 -18.00 3.40
CA HIS A 88 -3.90 -18.20 4.32
C HIS A 88 -2.89 -17.02 4.33
N SER A 89 -3.18 -15.92 3.65
CA SER A 89 -2.33 -14.74 3.59
C SER A 89 -2.94 -13.46 4.19
N VAL A 90 -4.25 -13.51 4.53
CA VAL A 90 -4.96 -12.38 5.14
C VAL A 90 -5.82 -12.88 6.30
N GLY A 91 -5.76 -12.21 7.44
CA GLY A 91 -6.70 -12.42 8.54
C GLY A 91 -6.58 -13.75 9.29
N LYS A 92 -7.71 -14.27 9.74
CA LYS A 92 -7.85 -15.33 10.73
C LYS A 92 -7.20 -16.65 10.36
N ALA A 93 -7.22 -17.06 9.10
CA ALA A 93 -6.63 -18.33 8.67
C ALA A 93 -5.21 -18.18 8.15
N GLY A 94 -4.59 -17.03 8.36
CA GLY A 94 -3.22 -16.76 7.93
C GLY A 94 -2.23 -17.78 8.48
N TYR A 95 -1.21 -18.10 7.69
CA TYR A 95 -0.12 -18.93 8.18
C TYR A 95 0.62 -18.22 9.32
N PRO A 96 0.94 -18.95 10.41
CA PRO A 96 1.61 -18.37 11.57
C PRO A 96 3.07 -17.98 11.26
N ASP A 97 3.67 -17.28 12.20
CA ASP A 97 5.11 -17.16 12.28
C ASP A 97 5.77 -18.51 12.64
N ARG A 98 7.10 -18.56 12.66
CA ARG A 98 7.84 -19.80 12.95
C ARG A 98 7.56 -20.38 14.35
N ASP A 99 7.08 -19.56 15.28
CA ASP A 99 6.79 -19.94 16.66
C ASP A 99 5.29 -20.32 16.85
N GLY A 100 4.52 -20.35 15.77
CA GLY A 100 3.13 -20.79 15.77
C GLY A 100 2.10 -19.69 16.05
N HIS A 101 2.46 -18.42 15.99
CA HIS A 101 1.57 -17.30 16.28
C HIS A 101 1.10 -16.61 14.99
N VAL A 102 -0.21 -16.46 14.84
CA VAL A 102 -0.80 -15.64 13.78
C VAL A 102 -0.83 -14.19 14.24
N SER A 103 -0.07 -13.34 13.55
CA SER A 103 -0.04 -11.90 13.79
C SER A 103 -0.44 -11.14 12.53
N LEU A 104 -1.27 -10.11 12.70
CA LEU A 104 -1.93 -9.36 11.63
C LEU A 104 -1.45 -7.92 11.59
N ASP A 105 -1.36 -7.40 10.37
CA ASP A 105 -0.96 -6.04 10.08
C ASP A 105 -2.05 -5.36 9.24
N ALA A 106 -2.39 -4.10 9.54
CA ALA A 106 -3.35 -3.34 8.74
C ALA A 106 -3.06 -1.84 8.79
N SER A 107 -3.44 -1.15 7.71
CA SER A 107 -3.50 0.31 7.64
C SER A 107 -4.70 0.79 6.86
N ILE A 108 -5.18 1.98 7.21
CA ILE A 108 -6.28 2.69 6.55
C ILE A 108 -5.93 4.18 6.43
N MET A 109 -6.34 4.82 5.33
CA MET A 109 -6.02 6.22 5.09
C MET A 109 -7.12 6.89 4.25
N ASP A 110 -7.48 8.13 4.59
CA ASP A 110 -8.43 8.95 3.84
C ASP A 110 -7.75 9.99 2.94
N ALA A 111 -8.58 10.74 2.22
CA ALA A 111 -8.15 11.78 1.28
C ALA A 111 -7.50 13.00 1.95
N ASP A 112 -7.79 13.25 3.21
CA ASP A 112 -7.33 14.41 3.98
C ASP A 112 -5.99 14.12 4.70
N GLY A 113 -5.47 12.90 4.54
CA GLY A 113 -4.21 12.46 5.15
C GLY A 113 -4.39 11.86 6.54
N ASN A 114 -5.62 11.73 7.05
CA ASN A 114 -5.84 10.99 8.29
C ASN A 114 -5.58 9.51 8.05
N CYS A 115 -4.86 8.88 8.96
CA CYS A 115 -4.51 7.47 8.81
C CYS A 115 -4.37 6.78 10.17
N GLY A 116 -4.57 5.48 10.15
CA GLY A 116 -4.38 4.62 11.30
C GLY A 116 -3.83 3.27 10.89
N ALA A 117 -3.07 2.64 11.76
CA ALA A 117 -2.45 1.36 11.49
C ALA A 117 -2.27 0.52 12.76
N VAL A 118 -2.20 -0.79 12.57
CA VAL A 118 -1.78 -1.75 13.59
C VAL A 118 -0.78 -2.73 12.98
N ALA A 119 0.22 -3.12 13.77
CA ALA A 119 1.23 -4.08 13.34
C ALA A 119 1.44 -5.15 14.41
N ALA A 120 1.73 -6.38 13.95
CA ALA A 120 1.92 -7.55 14.81
C ALA A 120 0.78 -7.73 15.85
N LEU A 121 -0.45 -7.44 15.45
CA LEU A 121 -1.64 -7.60 16.28
C LEU A 121 -2.05 -9.06 16.30
N GLU A 122 -2.15 -9.64 17.48
CA GLU A 122 -2.62 -11.01 17.70
C GLU A 122 -4.04 -11.02 18.28
N HIS A 123 -4.77 -12.12 18.13
CA HIS A 123 -6.07 -12.38 18.77
C HIS A 123 -7.25 -11.50 18.35
N ILE A 124 -7.12 -10.69 17.32
CA ILE A 124 -8.21 -9.87 16.77
C ILE A 124 -8.42 -10.23 15.31
N GLU A 125 -9.62 -10.66 14.95
CA GLU A 125 -9.97 -11.14 13.60
C GLU A 125 -9.88 -10.04 12.53
N HIS A 126 -10.31 -8.80 12.90
CA HIS A 126 -10.35 -7.66 11.99
C HIS A 126 -9.35 -6.57 12.39
N PRO A 127 -8.07 -6.70 12.03
CA PRO A 127 -7.07 -5.66 12.32
C PRO A 127 -7.40 -4.32 11.66
N ILE A 128 -8.11 -4.32 10.51
CA ILE A 128 -8.52 -3.08 9.85
C ILE A 128 -9.44 -2.22 10.70
N CYS A 129 -10.36 -2.81 11.46
CA CYS A 129 -11.24 -2.07 12.35
C CYS A 129 -10.44 -1.41 13.48
N ILE A 130 -9.38 -2.07 13.97
CA ILE A 130 -8.53 -1.46 15.00
C ILE A 130 -7.70 -0.33 14.40
N ALA A 131 -7.16 -0.50 13.19
CA ALA A 131 -6.47 0.57 12.46
C ALA A 131 -7.38 1.79 12.28
N ARG A 132 -8.66 1.59 11.92
CA ARG A 132 -9.67 2.65 11.83
C ARG A 132 -9.88 3.35 13.17
N LEU A 133 -10.00 2.61 14.26
CA LEU A 133 -10.17 3.19 15.59
C LEU A 133 -8.93 3.94 16.08
N VAL A 134 -7.73 3.51 15.72
CA VAL A 134 -6.51 4.26 15.99
C VAL A 134 -6.59 5.64 15.33
N MET A 135 -6.99 5.71 14.05
CA MET A 135 -7.19 6.95 13.32
C MET A 135 -8.26 7.84 13.96
N ASP A 136 -9.43 7.28 14.29
CA ASP A 136 -10.61 8.06 14.68
C ASP A 136 -10.58 8.47 16.16
N ARG A 137 -9.88 7.74 17.03
CA ARG A 137 -10.00 7.89 18.50
C ARG A 137 -8.71 8.20 19.23
N THR A 138 -7.59 8.31 18.52
CA THR A 138 -6.29 8.59 19.13
C THR A 138 -5.53 9.65 18.34
N PRO A 139 -4.56 10.35 18.96
CA PRO A 139 -3.65 11.23 18.23
C PRO A 139 -2.52 10.46 17.53
N HIS A 140 -2.51 9.13 17.61
CA HIS A 140 -1.46 8.26 17.09
C HIS A 140 -1.83 7.73 15.72
N VAL A 141 -0.82 7.35 14.95
CA VAL A 141 -0.99 6.71 13.63
C VAL A 141 -0.84 5.20 13.71
N LEU A 142 0.03 4.68 14.58
CA LEU A 142 0.37 3.26 14.61
C LEU A 142 0.46 2.74 16.04
N LEU A 143 -0.25 1.64 16.32
CA LEU A 143 -0.08 0.83 17.53
C LEU A 143 0.44 -0.56 17.15
N VAL A 144 1.23 -1.19 18.04
CA VAL A 144 1.87 -2.47 17.75
C VAL A 144 1.69 -3.51 18.85
N GLY A 145 1.65 -4.79 18.47
CA GLY A 145 1.71 -5.94 19.35
C GLY A 145 0.71 -5.90 20.51
N GLU A 146 1.18 -6.19 21.73
CA GLU A 146 0.34 -6.23 22.93
C GLU A 146 -0.35 -4.88 23.22
N GLY A 147 0.32 -3.75 22.93
CA GLY A 147 -0.30 -2.43 23.08
C GLY A 147 -1.50 -2.22 22.17
N ALA A 148 -1.42 -2.68 20.92
CA ALA A 148 -2.54 -2.66 19.98
C ALA A 148 -3.68 -3.59 20.44
N LEU A 149 -3.36 -4.77 20.98
CA LEU A 149 -4.35 -5.70 21.55
C LEU A 149 -5.06 -5.09 22.77
N GLN A 150 -4.33 -4.49 23.70
CA GLN A 150 -4.94 -3.83 24.86
C GLN A 150 -5.89 -2.69 24.44
N PHE A 151 -5.49 -1.90 23.45
CA PHE A 151 -6.36 -0.88 22.86
C PHE A 151 -7.62 -1.51 22.26
N ALA A 152 -7.51 -2.57 21.46
CA ALA A 152 -8.64 -3.27 20.87
C ALA A 152 -9.62 -3.79 21.96
N LEU A 153 -9.10 -4.42 23.00
CA LEU A 153 -9.91 -4.90 24.13
C LEU A 153 -10.62 -3.75 24.86
N ALA A 154 -9.96 -2.64 25.06
CA ALA A 154 -10.55 -1.43 25.64
C ALA A 154 -11.66 -0.81 24.75
N GLN A 155 -11.61 -1.05 23.42
CA GLN A 155 -12.67 -0.66 22.49
C GLN A 155 -13.82 -1.69 22.39
N GLY A 156 -13.78 -2.78 23.18
CA GLY A 156 -14.83 -3.79 23.26
C GLY A 156 -14.65 -5.01 22.34
N PHE A 157 -13.57 -5.11 21.62
CA PHE A 157 -13.23 -6.31 20.85
C PHE A 157 -12.90 -7.47 21.80
N LYS A 158 -13.10 -8.68 21.32
CA LYS A 158 -12.84 -9.90 22.12
C LYS A 158 -11.65 -10.65 21.56
N ARG A 159 -10.85 -11.24 22.44
CA ARG A 159 -9.80 -12.17 22.03
C ARG A 159 -10.40 -13.36 21.26
N GLN A 160 -9.76 -13.72 20.18
CA GLN A 160 -10.09 -14.87 19.34
C GLN A 160 -8.83 -15.69 19.07
N GLU A 161 -9.01 -16.99 18.86
CA GLU A 161 -7.95 -17.83 18.28
C GLU A 161 -7.92 -17.63 16.77
N LEU A 162 -6.76 -17.27 16.24
CA LEU A 162 -6.57 -17.00 14.83
C LEU A 162 -5.92 -18.18 14.08
N LEU A 163 -5.18 -19.03 14.81
CA LEU A 163 -4.58 -20.24 14.24
C LEU A 163 -5.66 -21.30 14.02
N THR A 164 -5.95 -21.60 12.77
CA THR A 164 -6.91 -22.63 12.41
C THR A 164 -6.27 -24.01 12.41
N PRO A 165 -7.04 -25.11 12.53
CA PRO A 165 -6.49 -26.46 12.47
C PRO A 165 -5.72 -26.75 11.16
N GLU A 166 -6.12 -26.12 10.06
CA GLU A 166 -5.46 -26.24 8.75
C GLU A 166 -4.11 -25.52 8.75
N SER A 167 -4.06 -24.29 9.22
CA SER A 167 -2.82 -23.52 9.34
C SER A 167 -1.84 -24.10 10.36
N ASP A 168 -2.35 -24.65 11.47
CA ASP A 168 -1.57 -25.39 12.48
C ASP A 168 -0.93 -26.65 11.88
N LYS A 169 -1.71 -27.44 11.14
CA LYS A 169 -1.19 -28.62 10.44
C LYS A 169 -0.08 -28.23 9.44
N ALA A 170 -0.29 -27.17 8.66
CA ALA A 170 0.70 -26.71 7.69
C ALA A 170 1.99 -26.23 8.38
N TRP A 171 1.87 -25.55 9.54
CA TRP A 171 3.00 -25.15 10.36
C TRP A 171 3.81 -26.34 10.89
N HIS A 172 3.14 -27.37 11.41
CA HIS A 172 3.81 -28.59 11.87
C HIS A 172 4.49 -29.37 10.73
N GLU A 173 3.94 -29.36 9.51
CA GLU A 173 4.60 -29.95 8.34
C GLU A 173 5.86 -29.15 7.95
N TRP A 174 5.78 -27.83 7.95
CA TRP A 174 6.93 -26.96 7.70
C TRP A 174 8.05 -27.19 8.72
N LEU A 175 7.74 -27.34 10.01
CA LEU A 175 8.73 -27.60 11.07
C LEU A 175 9.56 -28.85 10.84
N LYS A 176 9.04 -29.88 10.14
CA LYS A 176 9.81 -31.12 9.85
C LYS A 176 10.98 -30.89 8.91
N THR A 177 10.90 -29.88 8.08
CA THR A 177 11.93 -29.55 7.04
C THR A 177 12.64 -28.24 7.29
N ALA A 178 12.14 -27.44 8.25
CA ALA A 178 12.68 -26.12 8.55
C ALA A 178 14.14 -26.20 9.03
N ARG A 179 15.04 -25.52 8.33
CA ARG A 179 16.42 -25.33 8.74
C ARG A 179 16.64 -23.87 9.16
N TYR A 180 16.07 -23.52 10.31
CA TYR A 180 16.20 -22.17 10.82
C TYR A 180 17.66 -21.89 11.26
N GLN A 181 18.25 -20.86 10.65
CA GLN A 181 19.47 -20.22 11.13
C GLN A 181 19.15 -18.76 11.44
N PRO A 182 19.38 -18.28 12.67
CA PRO A 182 19.06 -16.90 13.07
C PRO A 182 20.11 -15.92 12.53
N THR A 183 20.28 -15.85 11.21
CA THR A 183 21.14 -14.88 10.55
C THR A 183 20.30 -13.83 9.88
N ALA A 184 20.69 -12.56 10.00
CA ALA A 184 20.02 -11.46 9.35
C ALA A 184 19.88 -11.72 7.82
N ASN A 185 18.64 -11.69 7.30
CA ASN A 185 18.30 -11.95 5.90
C ASN A 185 18.51 -13.38 5.36
N SER A 186 18.63 -14.40 6.22
CA SER A 186 18.71 -15.80 5.76
C SER A 186 17.43 -16.25 5.05
N GLU A 187 16.28 -15.72 5.45
CA GLU A 187 14.98 -16.01 4.84
C GLU A 187 14.95 -15.67 3.35
N VAL A 188 15.66 -14.65 2.91
CA VAL A 188 15.77 -14.28 1.47
C VAL A 188 16.49 -15.34 0.65
N ARG A 189 17.33 -16.20 1.26
CA ARG A 189 18.06 -17.27 0.57
C ARG A 189 17.27 -18.56 0.48
N ASP A 190 16.38 -18.81 1.43
CA ASP A 190 15.63 -20.07 1.51
C ASP A 190 14.31 -20.07 0.71
N TYR A 191 13.85 -18.90 0.25
CA TYR A 191 12.69 -18.81 -0.64
C TYR A 191 12.87 -19.50 -2.00
N GLY A 192 14.10 -19.74 -2.43
CA GLY A 192 14.43 -20.40 -3.71
C GLY A 192 14.59 -21.92 -3.64
N HIS A 193 14.72 -22.53 -2.46
CA HIS A 193 15.05 -23.94 -2.32
C HIS A 193 14.13 -24.67 -1.35
N GLY A 194 12.97 -25.12 -1.84
CA GLY A 194 12.35 -26.32 -1.28
C GLY A 194 11.18 -26.16 -0.35
N SER A 195 10.41 -25.09 -0.34
CA SER A 195 9.08 -25.14 0.24
C SER A 195 8.05 -25.44 -0.86
N ALA A 196 7.18 -26.41 -0.59
CA ALA A 196 6.03 -26.76 -1.46
C ALA A 196 5.00 -25.61 -1.61
N ILE A 197 5.23 -24.50 -0.96
CA ILE A 197 4.51 -23.23 -1.07
C ILE A 197 5.30 -22.42 -2.09
N GLY A 198 4.73 -22.23 -3.27
CA GLY A 198 5.36 -21.49 -4.38
C GLY A 198 5.87 -20.10 -3.99
N MET A 199 6.56 -19.40 -4.92
CA MET A 199 7.08 -18.05 -4.69
C MET A 199 6.06 -17.16 -3.97
N PRO A 200 6.46 -16.34 -2.97
CA PRO A 200 5.59 -15.33 -2.38
C PRO A 200 4.93 -14.49 -3.48
N GLY A 201 3.57 -14.48 -3.51
CA GLY A 201 2.82 -13.80 -4.57
C GLY A 201 2.58 -14.61 -5.85
N GLY A 202 2.90 -15.90 -5.91
CA GLY A 202 2.52 -16.80 -7.01
C GLY A 202 1.06 -17.27 -6.92
N ALA A 203 0.57 -17.97 -7.95
CA ALA A 203 -0.83 -18.42 -8.09
C ALA A 203 -1.41 -19.26 -6.94
N GLY A 204 -0.63 -19.61 -5.93
CA GLY A 204 -1.05 -20.36 -4.73
C GLY A 204 -0.69 -19.66 -3.41
N ASN A 205 -0.13 -18.47 -3.42
CA ASN A 205 0.30 -17.74 -2.22
C ASN A 205 0.10 -16.24 -2.43
N HIS A 206 -1.14 -15.77 -2.23
CA HIS A 206 -1.53 -14.36 -2.33
C HIS A 206 -1.23 -13.67 -1.00
N ASP A 207 -0.44 -12.58 -1.02
CA ASP A 207 0.13 -12.06 0.22
C ASP A 207 -0.77 -11.04 0.93
N THR A 208 -1.27 -10.02 0.23
CA THR A 208 -1.86 -8.84 0.88
C THR A 208 -3.06 -8.36 0.11
N ILE A 209 -4.18 -8.07 0.79
CA ILE A 209 -5.20 -7.25 0.19
C ILE A 209 -4.88 -5.78 0.40
N GLY A 210 -4.71 -5.07 -0.72
CA GLY A 210 -4.81 -3.63 -0.77
C GLY A 210 -6.07 -3.23 -1.51
N MET A 211 -6.84 -2.31 -0.96
CA MET A 211 -8.08 -1.80 -1.55
C MET A 211 -8.05 -0.29 -1.63
N LEU A 212 -8.45 0.25 -2.77
CA LEU A 212 -8.58 1.68 -3.02
C LEU A 212 -10.00 1.98 -3.49
N ALA A 213 -10.62 3.03 -2.96
CA ALA A 213 -11.95 3.45 -3.36
C ALA A 213 -12.02 4.96 -3.64
N ILE A 214 -12.89 5.35 -4.56
CA ILE A 214 -13.37 6.70 -4.77
C ILE A 214 -14.89 6.68 -4.73
N ASP A 215 -15.50 7.55 -3.93
CA ASP A 215 -16.95 7.65 -3.82
C ASP A 215 -17.54 8.69 -4.78
N ALA A 216 -18.88 8.78 -4.81
CA ALA A 216 -19.62 9.68 -5.69
C ALA A 216 -19.31 11.17 -5.44
N GLN A 217 -18.73 11.53 -4.29
CA GLN A 217 -18.27 12.88 -3.97
C GLN A 217 -16.80 13.09 -4.36
N GLY A 218 -16.15 12.10 -4.95
CA GLY A 218 -14.75 12.16 -5.36
C GLY A 218 -13.76 12.03 -4.21
N ARG A 219 -14.19 11.55 -3.04
CA ARG A 219 -13.29 11.31 -1.90
C ARG A 219 -12.58 9.97 -2.08
N LEU A 220 -11.28 10.00 -1.94
CA LEU A 220 -10.44 8.82 -2.01
C LEU A 220 -10.22 8.21 -0.62
N ALA A 221 -10.10 6.89 -0.56
CA ALA A 221 -9.65 6.19 0.62
C ALA A 221 -8.94 4.90 0.21
N GLY A 222 -8.14 4.36 1.13
CA GLY A 222 -7.48 3.07 0.94
C GLY A 222 -7.34 2.29 2.23
N ALA A 223 -7.26 0.97 2.09
CA ALA A 223 -6.99 0.01 3.17
C ALA A 223 -5.98 -1.03 2.68
N CYS A 224 -5.14 -1.51 3.60
CA CYS A 224 -4.17 -2.56 3.33
C CYS A 224 -4.14 -3.49 4.55
N THR A 225 -4.32 -4.80 4.37
CA THR A 225 -4.32 -5.76 5.47
C THR A 225 -3.74 -7.12 5.06
N THR A 226 -3.09 -7.79 5.99
CA THR A 226 -2.37 -9.04 5.77
C THR A 226 -2.14 -9.82 7.06
N SER A 227 -1.92 -11.13 6.95
CA SER A 227 -1.28 -11.93 7.99
C SER A 227 0.25 -11.99 7.83
N GLY A 228 0.78 -11.29 6.83
CA GLY A 228 2.21 -11.27 6.52
C GLY A 228 2.70 -12.56 5.85
N MET A 229 4.00 -12.71 5.83
CA MET A 229 4.70 -13.83 5.23
C MET A 229 4.53 -15.10 6.09
N ALA A 230 4.28 -16.24 5.46
CA ALA A 230 4.25 -17.53 6.14
C ALA A 230 5.60 -17.83 6.82
N TRP A 231 5.55 -18.37 8.03
CA TRP A 231 6.74 -18.81 8.79
C TRP A 231 7.75 -17.66 9.08
N LYS A 232 7.27 -16.42 9.03
CA LYS A 232 8.09 -15.23 9.31
C LYS A 232 8.75 -15.32 10.69
N MET A 233 9.83 -14.58 10.85
CA MET A 233 10.41 -14.37 12.17
C MET A 233 9.38 -13.71 13.09
N ARG A 234 9.29 -14.16 14.35
CA ARG A 234 8.41 -13.52 15.33
C ARG A 234 8.74 -12.04 15.46
N GLY A 235 7.72 -11.19 15.33
CA GLY A 235 7.89 -9.73 15.33
C GLY A 235 8.25 -9.13 13.97
N ARG A 236 8.39 -9.93 12.89
CA ARG A 236 8.52 -9.38 11.54
C ARG A 236 7.23 -8.70 11.12
N VAL A 237 7.36 -7.49 10.65
CA VAL A 237 6.30 -6.68 10.04
C VAL A 237 6.69 -6.34 8.60
N GLY A 238 5.75 -6.51 7.68
CA GLY A 238 5.90 -6.11 6.28
C GLY A 238 5.52 -4.66 6.02
N ASP A 239 5.23 -4.35 4.77
CA ASP A 239 4.86 -3.01 4.31
C ASP A 239 3.42 -2.60 4.68
N SER A 240 2.50 -3.56 4.82
CA SER A 240 1.06 -3.30 4.91
C SER A 240 0.65 -2.29 6.01
N PRO A 241 1.23 -2.26 7.23
CA PRO A 241 0.86 -1.29 8.25
C PRO A 241 1.64 0.03 8.14
N ILE A 242 2.57 0.14 7.20
CA ILE A 242 3.46 1.30 7.07
C ILE A 242 2.90 2.25 6.02
N ILE A 243 2.31 3.36 6.46
CA ILE A 243 1.84 4.43 5.57
C ILE A 243 3.01 4.95 4.73
N GLY A 244 2.79 5.03 3.42
CA GLY A 244 3.82 5.33 2.43
C GLY A 244 4.50 4.10 1.83
N ALA A 245 4.47 2.94 2.51
CA ALA A 245 4.96 1.68 1.97
C ALA A 245 3.82 0.85 1.38
N GLY A 246 3.01 0.18 2.21
CA GLY A 246 1.91 -0.69 1.77
C GLY A 246 0.70 0.08 1.23
N LEU A 247 0.47 1.28 1.75
CA LEU A 247 -0.66 2.14 1.41
C LEU A 247 -0.25 3.62 1.43
N TYR A 248 -0.76 4.39 0.47
CA TYR A 248 -0.71 5.85 0.54
C TYR A 248 -1.89 6.46 -0.21
N VAL A 249 -2.53 7.47 0.38
CA VAL A 249 -3.66 8.21 -0.20
C VAL A 249 -3.37 9.70 -0.16
N ASP A 250 -3.67 10.39 -1.25
CA ASP A 250 -3.61 11.84 -1.37
C ASP A 250 -4.82 12.34 -2.16
N GLY A 251 -5.69 13.10 -1.52
CA GLY A 251 -6.95 13.55 -2.11
C GLY A 251 -6.81 14.46 -3.32
N GLU A 252 -5.64 15.07 -3.52
CA GLU A 252 -5.37 15.90 -4.69
C GLU A 252 -4.86 15.10 -5.90
N VAL A 253 -4.30 13.91 -5.65
CA VAL A 253 -3.55 13.14 -6.64
C VAL A 253 -4.20 11.79 -6.93
N GLY A 254 -4.33 10.95 -5.89
CA GLY A 254 -4.74 9.56 -6.02
C GLY A 254 -4.31 8.71 -4.84
N ALA A 255 -4.42 7.41 -5.01
CA ALA A 255 -4.07 6.41 -4.01
C ALA A 255 -3.28 5.27 -4.64
N ALA A 256 -2.44 4.63 -3.83
CA ALA A 256 -1.70 3.44 -4.24
C ALA A 256 -1.58 2.45 -3.08
N THR A 257 -1.53 1.17 -3.42
CA THR A 257 -1.26 0.07 -2.51
C THR A 257 -0.31 -0.94 -3.15
N SER A 258 0.33 -1.74 -2.33
CA SER A 258 1.30 -2.75 -2.75
C SER A 258 0.98 -4.14 -2.20
N THR A 259 1.60 -5.14 -2.79
CA THR A 259 1.54 -6.54 -2.38
C THR A 259 2.85 -7.25 -2.72
N GLY A 260 3.13 -8.38 -2.09
CA GLY A 260 4.33 -9.18 -2.29
C GLY A 260 5.38 -8.97 -1.20
N VAL A 261 6.67 -9.00 -1.57
CA VAL A 261 7.77 -8.90 -0.60
C VAL A 261 7.87 -7.51 0.00
N GLY A 262 7.29 -7.35 1.19
CA GLY A 262 7.14 -6.09 1.91
C GLY A 262 8.45 -5.36 2.17
N GLU A 263 9.54 -6.06 2.40
CA GLU A 263 10.87 -5.51 2.61
C GLU A 263 11.35 -4.65 1.44
N GLU A 264 11.04 -5.07 0.20
CA GLU A 264 11.41 -4.28 -0.99
C GLU A 264 10.50 -3.06 -1.16
N VAL A 265 9.24 -3.17 -0.77
CA VAL A 265 8.31 -2.05 -0.76
C VAL A 265 8.73 -1.00 0.27
N ILE A 266 9.06 -1.43 1.50
CA ILE A 266 9.51 -0.54 2.59
C ILE A 266 10.78 0.23 2.18
N ARG A 267 11.80 -0.48 1.64
CA ARG A 267 13.06 0.15 1.20
C ARG A 267 12.87 1.24 0.14
N ASN A 268 11.75 1.26 -0.54
CA ASN A 268 11.46 2.19 -1.63
C ASN A 268 10.35 3.19 -1.30
N ALA A 269 9.71 3.13 -0.11
CA ALA A 269 8.49 3.87 0.23
C ALA A 269 7.46 3.76 -0.92
N GLY A 270 7.14 2.51 -1.29
CA GLY A 270 6.62 2.17 -2.62
C GLY A 270 5.32 2.85 -2.99
N SER A 271 4.29 2.83 -2.12
CA SER A 271 3.00 3.44 -2.43
C SER A 271 3.07 4.97 -2.45
N PHE A 272 3.85 5.59 -1.55
CA PHE A 272 4.13 7.03 -1.60
C PHE A 272 4.82 7.41 -2.92
N LEU A 273 5.83 6.64 -3.33
CA LEU A 273 6.53 6.86 -4.59
C LEU A 273 5.57 6.82 -5.79
N VAL A 274 4.64 5.86 -5.84
CA VAL A 274 3.65 5.77 -6.92
C VAL A 274 2.77 7.01 -6.96
N VAL A 275 2.26 7.48 -5.82
CA VAL A 275 1.44 8.69 -5.74
C VAL A 275 2.25 9.93 -6.16
N GLU A 276 3.51 10.07 -5.73
CA GLU A 276 4.36 11.18 -6.14
C GLU A 276 4.69 11.16 -7.65
N LEU A 277 4.82 9.99 -8.25
CA LEU A 277 4.96 9.88 -9.70
C LEU A 277 3.68 10.29 -10.44
N MET A 278 2.49 9.98 -9.89
CA MET A 278 1.23 10.50 -10.41
C MET A 278 1.11 12.02 -10.24
N ARG A 279 1.57 12.60 -9.12
CA ARG A 279 1.65 14.07 -8.91
C ARG A 279 2.51 14.74 -9.98
N GLN A 280 3.58 14.09 -10.42
CA GLN A 280 4.45 14.54 -11.50
C GLN A 280 3.85 14.33 -12.91
N GLY A 281 2.58 13.91 -13.02
CA GLY A 281 1.82 13.80 -14.27
C GLY A 281 1.88 12.43 -14.95
N ARG A 282 2.42 11.38 -14.30
CA ARG A 282 2.35 10.02 -14.85
C ARG A 282 0.96 9.44 -14.66
N SER A 283 0.53 8.61 -15.58
CA SER A 283 -0.65 7.76 -15.38
C SER A 283 -0.42 6.76 -14.24
N PRO A 284 -1.48 6.22 -13.58
CA PRO A 284 -1.32 5.17 -12.57
C PRO A 284 -0.50 3.97 -13.05
N GLN A 285 -0.72 3.56 -14.30
CA GLN A 285 0.03 2.46 -14.93
C GLN A 285 1.53 2.74 -15.04
N GLU A 286 1.90 3.94 -15.52
CA GLU A 286 3.31 4.34 -15.65
C GLU A 286 3.97 4.55 -14.29
N ALA A 287 3.23 5.05 -13.31
CA ALA A 287 3.72 5.23 -11.95
C ALA A 287 4.03 3.89 -11.27
N CYS A 288 3.12 2.91 -11.35
CA CYS A 288 3.35 1.55 -10.86
C CYS A 288 4.55 0.89 -11.56
N LYS A 289 4.64 1.02 -12.89
CA LYS A 289 5.78 0.49 -13.66
C LYS A 289 7.11 1.07 -13.20
N GLU A 290 7.20 2.38 -13.04
CA GLU A 290 8.44 3.03 -12.62
C GLU A 290 8.83 2.64 -11.19
N ALA A 291 7.87 2.50 -10.26
CA ALA A 291 8.13 2.03 -8.91
C ALA A 291 8.74 0.61 -8.91
N VAL A 292 8.18 -0.32 -9.68
CA VAL A 292 8.72 -1.67 -9.89
C VAL A 292 10.13 -1.61 -10.49
N LEU A 293 10.34 -0.82 -11.54
CA LEU A 293 11.66 -0.70 -12.17
C LEU A 293 12.72 -0.13 -11.22
N ARG A 294 12.35 0.75 -10.26
CA ARG A 294 13.30 1.26 -9.23
C ARG A 294 13.73 0.16 -8.27
N ILE A 295 12.83 -0.74 -7.87
CA ILE A 295 13.16 -1.91 -7.06
C ILE A 295 14.17 -2.79 -7.82
N ILE A 296 13.89 -3.12 -9.06
CA ILE A 296 14.75 -3.96 -9.90
C ILE A 296 16.15 -3.34 -10.09
N ARG A 297 16.22 -2.04 -10.40
CA ARG A 297 17.51 -1.36 -10.58
C ARG A 297 18.37 -1.36 -9.32
N ARG A 298 17.77 -1.34 -8.14
CA ARG A 298 18.52 -1.38 -6.86
C ARG A 298 19.03 -2.78 -6.52
N ARG A 299 18.28 -3.82 -6.86
CA ARG A 299 18.54 -5.21 -6.45
C ARG A 299 18.26 -6.21 -7.59
N PRO A 300 18.97 -6.12 -8.71
CA PRO A 300 18.60 -6.87 -9.92
C PRO A 300 18.71 -8.40 -9.76
N ALA A 301 19.61 -8.90 -8.91
CA ALA A 301 19.75 -10.34 -8.67
C ALA A 301 18.57 -10.88 -7.85
N GLN A 302 18.22 -10.22 -6.76
CA GLN A 302 17.15 -10.64 -5.84
C GLN A 302 15.77 -10.56 -6.49
N THR A 303 15.53 -9.57 -7.36
CA THR A 303 14.21 -9.37 -7.99
C THR A 303 13.85 -10.45 -9.01
N LYS A 304 14.77 -11.31 -9.39
CA LYS A 304 14.44 -12.47 -10.22
C LYS A 304 13.62 -13.52 -9.48
N GLU A 305 13.72 -13.59 -8.16
CA GLU A 305 13.15 -14.65 -7.31
C GLU A 305 12.02 -14.15 -6.40
N LEU A 306 11.62 -12.88 -6.52
CA LEU A 306 10.57 -12.30 -5.65
C LEU A 306 9.50 -11.57 -6.45
N GLN A 307 8.32 -11.47 -5.86
CA GLN A 307 7.20 -10.71 -6.39
C GLN A 307 6.98 -9.42 -5.59
N VAL A 308 6.76 -8.32 -6.31
CA VAL A 308 6.14 -7.09 -5.80
C VAL A 308 5.19 -6.58 -6.87
N GLY A 309 3.98 -6.23 -6.48
CA GLY A 309 2.99 -5.58 -7.32
C GLY A 309 2.50 -4.27 -6.71
N PHE A 310 2.20 -3.29 -7.55
CA PHE A 310 1.53 -2.06 -7.17
C PHE A 310 0.21 -1.93 -7.91
N LEU A 311 -0.79 -1.42 -7.20
CA LEU A 311 -2.09 -1.03 -7.73
C LEU A 311 -2.32 0.44 -7.38
N ALA A 312 -2.74 1.26 -8.34
CA ALA A 312 -2.99 2.67 -8.12
C ALA A 312 -4.26 3.14 -8.82
N MET A 313 -4.87 4.17 -8.24
CA MET A 313 -6.01 4.90 -8.81
C MET A 313 -5.79 6.39 -8.61
N ASN A 314 -5.93 7.18 -9.68
CA ASN A 314 -5.86 8.64 -9.55
C ASN A 314 -7.24 9.26 -9.26
N LYS A 315 -7.25 10.56 -8.98
CA LYS A 315 -8.47 11.34 -8.69
C LYS A 315 -9.50 11.34 -9.83
N ARG A 316 -9.11 10.98 -11.06
CA ARG A 316 -10.01 10.80 -12.20
C ARG A 316 -10.56 9.38 -12.31
N GLY A 317 -10.31 8.52 -11.34
CA GLY A 317 -10.75 7.14 -11.34
C GLY A 317 -9.99 6.25 -12.34
N GLU A 318 -8.92 6.74 -12.98
CA GLU A 318 -8.05 5.90 -13.82
C GLU A 318 -7.27 4.94 -12.94
N VAL A 319 -7.20 3.68 -13.36
CA VAL A 319 -6.57 2.59 -12.61
C VAL A 319 -5.37 2.06 -13.37
N GLY A 320 -4.31 1.71 -12.66
CA GLY A 320 -3.14 1.06 -13.22
C GLY A 320 -2.48 0.12 -12.23
N ALA A 321 -1.88 -0.95 -12.75
CA ALA A 321 -1.16 -1.92 -11.94
C ALA A 321 0.09 -2.43 -12.68
N TRP A 322 1.15 -2.73 -11.95
CA TRP A 322 2.36 -3.32 -12.49
C TRP A 322 3.05 -4.20 -11.45
N ALA A 323 3.66 -5.30 -11.90
CA ALA A 323 4.36 -6.23 -11.03
C ALA A 323 5.77 -6.56 -11.55
N ILE A 324 6.60 -7.13 -10.68
CA ILE A 324 7.90 -7.69 -11.07
C ILE A 324 7.68 -8.95 -11.90
N GLN A 325 6.99 -9.94 -11.33
CA GLN A 325 6.69 -11.22 -11.97
C GLN A 325 5.28 -11.23 -12.54
N HIS A 326 5.03 -12.11 -13.53
CA HIS A 326 3.67 -12.38 -14.01
C HIS A 326 2.79 -13.02 -12.92
N GLY A 327 1.47 -13.04 -13.14
CA GLY A 327 0.50 -13.69 -12.26
C GLY A 327 -0.20 -12.75 -11.28
N PHE A 328 0.28 -11.52 -11.09
CA PHE A 328 -0.48 -10.52 -10.34
C PHE A 328 -1.75 -10.12 -11.08
N SER A 329 -2.87 -10.03 -10.36
CA SER A 329 -4.16 -9.57 -10.85
C SER A 329 -4.81 -8.60 -9.87
N TYR A 330 -5.78 -7.84 -10.33
CA TYR A 330 -6.56 -6.94 -9.49
C TYR A 330 -8.04 -6.95 -9.89
N ALA A 331 -8.89 -6.81 -8.91
CA ALA A 331 -10.34 -6.73 -9.09
C ALA A 331 -10.79 -5.28 -9.25
N VAL A 332 -11.82 -5.05 -10.08
CA VAL A 332 -12.45 -3.74 -10.30
C VAL A 332 -13.95 -3.88 -10.15
N CYS A 333 -14.57 -2.96 -9.40
CA CYS A 333 -16.01 -2.81 -9.33
C CYS A 333 -16.41 -1.34 -9.44
N ASP A 334 -17.31 -1.04 -10.37
CA ASP A 334 -17.97 0.25 -10.57
C ASP A 334 -19.38 0.03 -11.14
N GLU A 335 -20.12 1.07 -11.47
CA GLU A 335 -21.48 0.97 -12.03
C GLU A 335 -21.57 0.12 -13.31
N LYS A 336 -20.50 0.08 -14.10
CA LYS A 336 -20.46 -0.63 -15.40
C LYS A 336 -19.74 -1.97 -15.33
N LYS A 337 -18.84 -2.13 -14.35
CA LYS A 337 -18.01 -3.32 -14.16
C LYS A 337 -18.30 -3.90 -12.81
N GLN A 338 -18.84 -5.10 -12.76
CA GLN A 338 -19.10 -5.87 -11.56
C GLN A 338 -18.26 -7.15 -11.63
N ASP A 339 -17.62 -7.50 -10.53
CA ASP A 339 -16.86 -8.75 -10.38
C ASP A 339 -15.78 -8.99 -11.48
N VAL A 340 -15.10 -7.92 -11.92
CA VAL A 340 -14.10 -8.02 -12.99
C VAL A 340 -12.71 -8.19 -12.40
N LEU A 341 -12.04 -9.30 -12.76
CA LEU A 341 -10.63 -9.55 -12.46
C LEU A 341 -9.78 -9.24 -13.69
N ILE A 342 -8.74 -8.42 -13.51
CA ILE A 342 -7.87 -7.96 -14.59
C ILE A 342 -6.43 -8.42 -14.29
N PRO A 343 -5.76 -9.14 -15.21
CA PRO A 343 -4.35 -9.45 -15.06
C PRO A 343 -3.50 -8.18 -15.18
N SER A 344 -2.54 -8.03 -14.27
CA SER A 344 -1.58 -6.94 -14.33
C SER A 344 -0.50 -7.21 -15.37
N GLN A 345 0.10 -6.17 -15.90
CA GLN A 345 1.35 -6.26 -16.62
C GLN A 345 2.52 -6.50 -15.64
N SER A 346 3.61 -7.07 -16.14
CA SER A 346 4.82 -7.36 -15.36
C SER A 346 6.09 -7.10 -16.17
N VAL A 347 7.21 -7.01 -15.48
CA VAL A 347 8.52 -6.87 -16.11
C VAL A 347 8.99 -8.21 -16.64
N TYR A 348 8.86 -9.27 -15.84
CA TYR A 348 9.18 -10.64 -16.26
C TYR A 348 7.88 -11.34 -16.66
N THR A 349 7.84 -11.85 -17.90
CA THR A 349 6.63 -12.43 -18.51
C THR A 349 6.64 -13.96 -18.55
N THR A 350 7.79 -14.58 -18.25
CA THR A 350 7.95 -16.03 -18.20
C THR A 350 8.43 -16.45 -16.83
N SER A 351 7.89 -17.57 -16.30
CA SER A 351 8.42 -18.21 -15.10
C SER A 351 9.87 -18.61 -15.36
N PHE A 352 10.76 -18.31 -14.43
CA PHE A 352 12.08 -18.92 -14.44
C PHE A 352 11.91 -20.42 -14.15
N SER A 353 12.28 -21.24 -15.11
CA SER A 353 12.34 -22.70 -15.01
C SER A 353 13.53 -23.13 -14.14
#